data_a41fa48bc1eb6536ce085e1cd7813bfe
#
_entry.id   a41fa48bc1eb6536ce085e1cd7813bfe
#
_cell.length_a   1.000
_cell.length_b   1.000
_cell.length_c   1.000
_cell.angle_alpha   90.00
_cell.angle_beta   90.00
_cell.angle_gamma   90.00
#
_symmetry.space_group_name_H-M   'P 1'
#
loop_
_entity.id
_entity.type
_entity.pdbx_description
1 polymer ?
#
loop_
_entity_poly.entity_id
_entity_poly.type
_entity_poly.pdbx_seq_one_letter_code
_entity_poly.pdbx_strand_id
1 'polypeptide(L)'
;MIKTPEELALLAESGRLLASVFALIDRTPLSGLTALAINDLVERFIVDDLAARPASKGQYGYGFVLNASVNEVVCHGIPSSEAVLRDGDIVNFDIALEKSGFIADSSKTYCVGDVHPAARMLVQTAYEAMWKGIGAVRPGAQLGDIGFAIERHAKRRGYSIVHDYCGHGIGREMHEEPQVLHYGKPGTGLTLLEGMVFTIEPMLNRGRRTVKIEDDGWTVVTSDGALSAQFEHTVAVTASGVSVLTLRPGERGRDRQATA
;
A
#
# COMPACT_ATOMS: atom_id res chain seq x y z
N MET A 1 2.63 -19.39 2.27
CA MET A 1 2.06 -18.69 3.43
C MET A 1 3.11 -18.44 4.52
N ILE A 2 3.74 -19.48 5.13
CA ILE A 2 4.84 -19.30 6.11
C ILE A 2 6.16 -19.33 5.38
N LYS A 3 7.00 -18.33 5.62
CA LYS A 3 8.33 -18.16 5.00
C LYS A 3 9.42 -18.61 5.97
N THR A 4 10.50 -19.18 5.42
CA THR A 4 11.70 -19.51 6.21
C THR A 4 12.47 -18.23 6.57
N PRO A 5 13.41 -18.27 7.54
CA PRO A 5 14.27 -17.12 7.85
C PRO A 5 15.04 -16.59 6.63
N GLU A 6 15.52 -17.48 5.75
CA GLU A 6 16.22 -17.13 4.52
C GLU A 6 15.30 -16.42 3.53
N GLU A 7 14.07 -16.89 3.37
CA GLU A 7 13.06 -16.25 2.51
C GLU A 7 12.64 -14.89 3.07
N LEU A 8 12.51 -14.77 4.39
CA LEU A 8 12.23 -13.49 5.05
C LEU A 8 13.36 -12.46 4.82
N ALA A 9 14.63 -12.91 4.81
CA ALA A 9 15.76 -12.03 4.51
C ALA A 9 15.71 -11.53 3.05
N LEU A 10 15.33 -12.36 2.08
CA LEU A 10 15.18 -11.97 0.68
C LEU A 10 13.99 -11.02 0.49
N LEU A 11 12.87 -11.28 1.16
CA LEU A 11 11.72 -10.35 1.18
C LEU A 11 12.07 -9.00 1.80
N ALA A 12 12.86 -9.00 2.88
CA ALA A 12 13.33 -7.77 3.51
C ALA A 12 14.27 -6.98 2.59
N GLU A 13 15.09 -7.66 1.77
CA GLU A 13 15.91 -7.00 0.76
C GLU A 13 15.04 -6.31 -0.29
N SER A 14 14.05 -7.02 -0.87
CA SER A 14 13.09 -6.45 -1.82
C SER A 14 12.35 -5.27 -1.22
N GLY A 15 11.88 -5.39 0.02
CA GLY A 15 11.20 -4.31 0.74
C GLY A 15 12.08 -3.07 0.96
N ARG A 16 13.35 -3.26 1.32
CA ARG A 16 14.31 -2.16 1.47
C ARG A 16 14.58 -1.45 0.14
N LEU A 17 14.70 -2.20 -0.95
CA LEU A 17 14.86 -1.63 -2.30
C LEU A 17 13.61 -0.84 -2.68
N LEU A 18 12.42 -1.38 -2.44
CA LEU A 18 11.16 -0.69 -2.70
C LEU A 18 11.02 0.60 -1.87
N ALA A 19 11.43 0.57 -0.60
CA ALA A 19 11.46 1.78 0.23
C ALA A 19 12.36 2.89 -0.36
N SER A 20 13.45 2.52 -1.06
CA SER A 20 14.31 3.49 -1.76
C SER A 20 13.65 4.12 -3.00
N VAL A 21 12.73 3.39 -3.66
CA VAL A 21 11.90 3.95 -4.75
C VAL A 21 11.01 5.08 -4.20
N PHE A 22 10.36 4.86 -3.06
CA PHE A 22 9.57 5.91 -2.42
C PHE A 22 10.43 7.09 -1.96
N ALA A 23 11.66 6.83 -1.49
CA ALA A 23 12.60 7.90 -1.15
C ALA A 23 13.06 8.71 -2.39
N LEU A 24 13.06 8.14 -3.60
CA LEU A 24 13.25 8.87 -4.84
C LEU A 24 12.04 9.77 -5.12
N ILE A 25 10.82 9.24 -5.04
CA ILE A 25 9.59 10.00 -5.26
C ILE A 25 9.46 11.14 -4.23
N ASP A 26 9.81 10.91 -2.98
CA ASP A 26 9.76 11.92 -1.90
C ASP A 26 10.62 13.17 -2.20
N ARG A 27 11.67 13.02 -3.03
CA ARG A 27 12.56 14.12 -3.45
C ARG A 27 12.19 14.72 -4.79
N THR A 28 11.21 14.14 -5.48
CA THR A 28 10.78 14.57 -6.80
C THR A 28 9.65 15.59 -6.68
N PRO A 29 9.79 16.82 -7.22
CA PRO A 29 8.68 17.76 -7.30
C PRO A 29 7.58 17.19 -8.20
N LEU A 30 6.42 16.87 -7.64
CA LEU A 30 5.35 16.17 -8.36
C LEU A 30 4.48 17.11 -9.19
N SER A 31 4.29 18.36 -8.74
CA SER A 31 3.46 19.35 -9.46
C SER A 31 4.00 19.62 -10.87
N GLY A 32 3.13 19.51 -11.87
CA GLY A 32 3.45 19.68 -13.27
C GLY A 32 4.00 18.42 -13.98
N LEU A 33 4.31 17.34 -13.23
CA LEU A 33 4.69 16.08 -13.87
C LEU A 33 3.45 15.29 -14.27
N THR A 34 3.58 14.49 -15.33
CA THR A 34 2.56 13.50 -15.69
C THR A 34 2.76 12.20 -14.91
N ALA A 35 1.69 11.46 -14.68
CA ALA A 35 1.79 10.14 -14.05
C ALA A 35 2.71 9.20 -14.85
N LEU A 36 2.72 9.30 -16.19
CA LEU A 36 3.60 8.54 -17.06
C LEU A 36 5.08 8.92 -16.86
N ALA A 37 5.40 10.21 -16.70
CA ALA A 37 6.78 10.64 -16.45
C ALA A 37 7.31 10.10 -15.12
N ILE A 38 6.45 9.97 -14.09
CA ILE A 38 6.80 9.36 -12.82
C ILE A 38 6.99 7.85 -12.98
N ASN A 39 6.11 7.18 -13.75
CA ASN A 39 6.27 5.77 -14.09
C ASN A 39 7.66 5.51 -14.73
N ASP A 40 8.04 6.31 -15.71
CA ASP A 40 9.31 6.15 -16.44
C ASP A 40 10.53 6.41 -15.54
N LEU A 41 10.41 7.38 -14.63
CA LEU A 41 11.44 7.66 -13.62
C LEU A 41 11.62 6.44 -12.68
N VAL A 42 10.52 5.89 -12.20
CA VAL A 42 10.51 4.74 -11.29
C VAL A 42 11.02 3.48 -12.01
N GLU A 43 10.62 3.24 -13.27
CA GLU A 43 11.09 2.11 -14.04
C GLU A 43 12.61 2.12 -14.19
N ARG A 44 13.17 3.25 -14.62
CA ARG A 44 14.63 3.41 -14.75
C ARG A 44 15.34 3.15 -13.44
N PHE A 45 14.84 3.71 -12.34
CA PHE A 45 15.46 3.52 -11.03
C PHE A 45 15.43 2.05 -10.59
N ILE A 46 14.29 1.35 -10.74
CA ILE A 46 14.18 -0.07 -10.40
C ILE A 46 15.13 -0.93 -11.24
N VAL A 47 15.17 -0.69 -12.56
CA VAL A 47 15.93 -1.53 -13.49
C VAL A 47 17.41 -1.20 -13.45
N ASP A 48 17.77 0.08 -13.62
CA ASP A 48 19.14 0.49 -13.86
C ASP A 48 19.93 0.68 -12.56
N ASP A 49 19.31 1.31 -11.53
CA ASP A 49 20.02 1.62 -10.28
C ASP A 49 19.91 0.48 -9.24
N LEU A 50 18.74 -0.17 -9.14
CA LEU A 50 18.53 -1.24 -8.16
C LEU A 50 18.82 -2.63 -8.70
N ALA A 51 18.98 -2.77 -10.02
CA ALA A 51 19.09 -4.06 -10.71
C ALA A 51 18.01 -5.05 -10.22
N ALA A 52 16.77 -4.55 -10.14
CA ALA A 52 15.57 -5.28 -9.72
C ALA A 52 14.56 -5.34 -10.89
N ARG A 53 13.54 -6.16 -10.76
CA ARG A 53 12.47 -6.29 -11.74
C ARG A 53 11.21 -5.60 -11.24
N PRO A 54 10.57 -4.70 -12.01
CA PRO A 54 9.22 -4.24 -11.71
C PRO A 54 8.25 -5.43 -11.69
N ALA A 55 7.52 -5.64 -10.60
CA ALA A 55 6.66 -6.81 -10.46
C ALA A 55 5.23 -6.56 -10.98
N SER A 56 4.75 -5.32 -10.98
CA SER A 56 3.44 -4.95 -11.54
C SER A 56 3.42 -5.06 -13.06
N LYS A 57 4.53 -4.71 -13.76
CA LYS A 57 4.61 -4.73 -15.23
C LYS A 57 4.55 -6.16 -15.77
N GLY A 58 3.56 -6.41 -16.61
CA GLY A 58 3.28 -7.74 -17.18
C GLY A 58 2.27 -8.56 -16.36
N GLN A 59 1.97 -8.17 -15.11
CA GLN A 59 0.97 -8.84 -14.30
C GLN A 59 -0.43 -8.63 -14.91
N TYR A 60 -1.13 -9.71 -15.20
CA TYR A 60 -2.45 -9.68 -15.87
C TYR A 60 -2.52 -8.83 -17.14
N GLY A 61 -1.38 -8.62 -17.82
CA GLY A 61 -1.28 -7.77 -19.02
C GLY A 61 -1.08 -6.28 -18.75
N TYR A 62 -0.89 -5.87 -17.48
CA TYR A 62 -0.62 -4.48 -17.11
C TYR A 62 0.70 -3.98 -17.70
N GLY A 63 0.69 -2.79 -18.31
CA GLY A 63 1.82 -2.28 -19.09
C GLY A 63 2.84 -1.43 -18.33
N PHE A 64 2.55 -1.06 -17.07
CA PHE A 64 3.29 -0.06 -16.32
C PHE A 64 3.93 -0.64 -15.05
N VAL A 65 4.86 0.10 -14.44
CA VAL A 65 5.59 -0.35 -13.25
C VAL A 65 4.94 0.08 -11.95
N LEU A 66 4.03 1.06 -12.02
CA LEU A 66 3.25 1.54 -10.87
C LEU A 66 1.79 1.80 -11.28
N ASN A 67 0.90 1.80 -10.30
CA ASN A 67 -0.42 2.43 -10.42
C ASN A 67 -0.33 3.87 -9.94
N ALA A 68 -1.06 4.79 -10.59
CA ALA A 68 -1.12 6.21 -10.24
C ALA A 68 -2.58 6.63 -10.03
N SER A 69 -3.05 6.58 -8.80
CA SER A 69 -4.44 6.81 -8.44
C SER A 69 -4.64 8.23 -7.91
N VAL A 70 -5.23 9.11 -8.73
CA VAL A 70 -5.40 10.54 -8.44
C VAL A 70 -6.80 10.82 -7.92
N ASN A 71 -6.92 11.55 -6.83
CA ASN A 71 -8.15 12.09 -6.24
C ASN A 71 -9.23 11.03 -5.94
N GLU A 72 -10.28 10.92 -6.79
CA GLU A 72 -11.37 9.94 -6.66
C GLU A 72 -10.98 8.53 -7.12
N VAL A 73 -9.82 8.35 -7.74
CA VAL A 73 -9.31 7.03 -8.10
C VAL A 73 -8.87 6.31 -6.82
N VAL A 74 -9.48 5.15 -6.57
CA VAL A 74 -9.27 4.35 -5.36
C VAL A 74 -7.99 3.53 -5.45
N CYS A 75 -7.84 2.80 -6.58
CA CYS A 75 -6.67 1.97 -6.89
C CYS A 75 -6.59 1.70 -8.39
N HIS A 76 -5.51 1.08 -8.83
CA HIS A 76 -5.27 0.64 -10.19
C HIS A 76 -5.32 1.76 -11.25
N GLY A 77 -5.10 3.02 -10.86
CA GLY A 77 -5.04 4.13 -11.80
C GLY A 77 -3.92 3.93 -12.83
N ILE A 78 -4.26 4.01 -14.13
CA ILE A 78 -3.30 3.80 -15.22
C ILE A 78 -2.47 5.08 -15.44
N PRO A 79 -1.13 5.03 -15.39
CA PRO A 79 -0.28 6.16 -15.72
C PRO A 79 -0.53 6.66 -17.15
N SER A 80 -0.73 7.97 -17.30
CA SER A 80 -1.01 8.60 -18.59
C SER A 80 -0.18 9.87 -18.77
N SER A 81 0.13 10.20 -20.02
CA SER A 81 0.73 11.48 -20.40
C SER A 81 -0.25 12.67 -20.26
N GLU A 82 -1.54 12.39 -20.16
CA GLU A 82 -2.59 13.40 -19.98
C GLU A 82 -2.87 13.68 -18.50
N ALA A 83 -2.55 12.73 -17.61
CA ALA A 83 -2.73 12.85 -16.16
C ALA A 83 -1.60 13.71 -15.54
N VAL A 84 -1.69 15.03 -15.76
CA VAL A 84 -0.75 16.01 -15.18
C VAL A 84 -1.16 16.27 -13.74
N LEU A 85 -0.25 16.06 -12.79
CA LEU A 85 -0.45 16.35 -11.37
C LEU A 85 -0.42 17.85 -11.12
N ARG A 86 -1.39 18.36 -10.39
CA ARG A 86 -1.58 19.78 -10.11
C ARG A 86 -1.57 20.05 -8.61
N ASP A 87 -1.23 21.26 -8.24
CA ASP A 87 -1.40 21.73 -6.87
C ASP A 87 -2.85 21.54 -6.43
N GLY A 88 -3.03 20.93 -5.28
CA GLY A 88 -4.34 20.55 -4.74
C GLY A 88 -4.71 19.08 -4.91
N ASP A 89 -4.04 18.34 -5.81
CA ASP A 89 -4.27 16.90 -6.00
C ASP A 89 -3.70 16.08 -4.84
N ILE A 90 -4.34 14.94 -4.58
CA ILE A 90 -3.72 13.83 -3.87
C ILE A 90 -3.50 12.69 -4.87
N VAL A 91 -2.37 12.00 -4.79
CA VAL A 91 -2.07 10.86 -5.68
C VAL A 91 -1.46 9.72 -4.90
N ASN A 92 -2.01 8.53 -5.06
CA ASN A 92 -1.40 7.30 -4.58
C ASN A 92 -0.52 6.72 -5.67
N PHE A 93 0.73 6.39 -5.32
CA PHE A 93 1.58 5.51 -6.12
C PHE A 93 1.69 4.18 -5.42
N ASP A 94 1.37 3.13 -6.17
CA ASP A 94 1.38 1.74 -5.72
C ASP A 94 2.37 0.98 -6.60
N ILE A 95 3.37 0.36 -5.97
CA ILE A 95 4.58 -0.12 -6.63
C ILE A 95 5.01 -1.45 -6.03
N ALA A 96 5.16 -2.45 -6.91
CA ALA A 96 5.76 -3.71 -6.54
C ALA A 96 7.07 -3.96 -7.31
N LEU A 97 8.07 -4.50 -6.65
CA LEU A 97 9.31 -4.96 -7.27
C LEU A 97 9.74 -6.34 -6.79
N GLU A 98 10.48 -7.04 -7.63
CA GLU A 98 11.08 -8.32 -7.32
C GLU A 98 12.60 -8.22 -7.28
N LYS A 99 13.20 -8.80 -6.25
CA LYS A 99 14.64 -9.07 -6.17
C LYS A 99 14.87 -10.49 -5.70
N SER A 100 15.78 -11.21 -6.37
CA SER A 100 16.16 -12.58 -6.00
C SER A 100 14.99 -13.57 -5.90
N GLY A 101 13.95 -13.38 -6.74
CA GLY A 101 12.76 -14.24 -6.79
C GLY A 101 11.72 -13.98 -5.71
N PHE A 102 11.79 -12.83 -5.00
CA PHE A 102 10.80 -12.44 -4.00
C PHE A 102 10.28 -11.02 -4.26
N ILE A 103 8.97 -10.85 -4.11
CA ILE A 103 8.26 -9.61 -4.40
C ILE A 103 7.97 -8.87 -3.09
N ALA A 104 8.17 -7.56 -3.11
CA ALA A 104 7.66 -6.64 -2.09
C ALA A 104 6.69 -5.66 -2.76
N ASP A 105 5.64 -5.28 -2.03
CA ASP A 105 4.59 -4.38 -2.46
C ASP A 105 4.37 -3.28 -1.43
N SER A 106 4.13 -2.06 -1.88
CA SER A 106 3.87 -0.92 -1.01
C SER A 106 3.23 0.23 -1.78
N SER A 107 2.35 0.99 -1.11
CA SER A 107 1.79 2.21 -1.68
C SER A 107 1.86 3.40 -0.73
N LYS A 108 1.86 4.60 -1.31
CA LYS A 108 1.88 5.86 -0.56
C LYS A 108 1.07 6.93 -1.28
N THR A 109 0.20 7.62 -0.54
CA THR A 109 -0.52 8.78 -1.05
C THR A 109 0.26 10.07 -0.75
N TYR A 110 0.47 10.87 -1.78
CA TYR A 110 1.15 12.16 -1.75
C TYR A 110 0.14 13.31 -1.85
N CYS A 111 0.43 14.39 -1.15
CA CYS A 111 -0.23 15.69 -1.36
C CYS A 111 0.61 16.49 -2.35
N VAL A 112 0.05 16.91 -3.46
CA VAL A 112 0.73 17.70 -4.49
C VAL A 112 0.52 19.19 -4.20
N GLY A 113 1.60 19.91 -3.89
CA GLY A 113 1.53 21.33 -3.52
C GLY A 113 0.65 21.59 -2.31
N ASP A 114 -0.19 22.63 -2.36
CA ASP A 114 -1.10 22.99 -1.27
C ASP A 114 -2.49 22.36 -1.48
N VAL A 115 -2.75 21.27 -0.76
CA VAL A 115 -4.03 20.57 -0.81
C VAL A 115 -5.02 21.10 0.21
N HIS A 116 -6.31 20.99 -0.10
CA HIS A 116 -7.37 21.34 0.82
C HIS A 116 -7.22 20.61 2.17
N PRO A 117 -7.44 21.25 3.33
CA PRO A 117 -7.28 20.61 4.65
C PRO A 117 -8.03 19.30 4.82
N ALA A 118 -9.22 19.16 4.21
CA ALA A 118 -9.98 17.91 4.26
C ALA A 118 -9.32 16.77 3.45
N ALA A 119 -8.61 17.06 2.36
CA ALA A 119 -7.81 16.06 1.62
C ALA A 119 -6.60 15.64 2.45
N ARG A 120 -5.87 16.58 3.04
CA ARG A 120 -4.75 16.30 3.95
C ARG A 120 -5.17 15.41 5.13
N MET A 121 -6.36 15.69 5.71
CA MET A 121 -6.90 14.88 6.82
C MET A 121 -7.25 13.45 6.37
N LEU A 122 -7.80 13.27 5.16
CA LEU A 122 -8.05 11.94 4.58
C LEU A 122 -6.73 11.17 4.43
N VAL A 123 -5.72 11.78 3.80
CA VAL A 123 -4.38 11.18 3.60
C VAL A 123 -3.77 10.78 4.94
N GLN A 124 -3.79 11.68 5.92
CA GLN A 124 -3.28 11.39 7.27
C GLN A 124 -4.04 10.24 7.94
N THR A 125 -5.37 10.20 7.78
CA THR A 125 -6.20 9.15 8.40
C THR A 125 -5.97 7.79 7.74
N ALA A 126 -5.77 7.73 6.41
CA ALA A 126 -5.42 6.51 5.71
C ALA A 126 -4.06 5.96 6.19
N TYR A 127 -3.06 6.82 6.32
CA TYR A 127 -1.76 6.46 6.91
C TYR A 127 -1.91 5.91 8.33
N GLU A 128 -2.65 6.62 9.19
CA GLU A 128 -2.90 6.17 10.57
C GLU A 128 -3.66 4.84 10.62
N ALA A 129 -4.64 4.62 9.71
CA ALA A 129 -5.43 3.40 9.66
C ALA A 129 -4.55 2.18 9.31
N MET A 130 -3.65 2.31 8.34
CA MET A 130 -2.66 1.27 8.03
C MET A 130 -1.83 0.92 9.27
N TRP A 131 -1.30 1.92 9.99
CA TRP A 131 -0.52 1.67 11.22
C TRP A 131 -1.35 1.08 12.36
N LYS A 132 -2.66 1.34 12.42
CA LYS A 132 -3.56 0.66 13.38
C LYS A 132 -3.69 -0.83 13.05
N GLY A 133 -3.79 -1.17 11.77
CA GLY A 133 -3.79 -2.56 11.30
C GLY A 133 -2.47 -3.26 11.63
N ILE A 134 -1.33 -2.64 11.25
CA ILE A 134 0.01 -3.16 11.55
C ILE A 134 0.20 -3.39 13.05
N GLY A 135 -0.28 -2.46 13.88
CA GLY A 135 -0.19 -2.57 15.34
C GLY A 135 -1.01 -3.72 15.97
N ALA A 136 -1.91 -4.34 15.21
CA ALA A 136 -2.67 -5.52 15.65
C ALA A 136 -1.94 -6.84 15.33
N VAL A 137 -0.92 -6.80 14.44
CA VAL A 137 -0.19 -7.99 13.99
C VAL A 137 0.73 -8.51 15.10
N ARG A 138 0.50 -9.76 15.51
CA ARG A 138 1.35 -10.53 16.41
C ARG A 138 1.00 -12.01 16.33
N PRO A 139 1.86 -12.93 16.73
CA PRO A 139 1.50 -14.34 16.83
C PRO A 139 0.24 -14.55 17.70
N GLY A 140 -0.68 -15.39 17.25
CA GLY A 140 -1.93 -15.67 17.95
C GLY A 140 -3.06 -14.67 17.76
N ALA A 141 -2.81 -13.47 17.19
CA ALA A 141 -3.87 -12.59 16.73
C ALA A 141 -4.58 -13.20 15.51
N GLN A 142 -5.73 -12.67 15.14
CA GLN A 142 -6.48 -13.13 13.96
C GLN A 142 -6.62 -12.04 12.93
N LEU A 143 -6.83 -12.41 11.65
CA LEU A 143 -6.95 -11.43 10.56
C LEU A 143 -8.06 -10.40 10.82
N GLY A 144 -9.18 -10.81 11.46
CA GLY A 144 -10.25 -9.91 11.83
C GLY A 144 -9.84 -8.83 12.84
N ASP A 145 -8.80 -9.05 13.63
CA ASP A 145 -8.26 -8.03 14.56
C ASP A 145 -7.64 -6.86 13.78
N ILE A 146 -6.95 -7.16 12.66
CA ILE A 146 -6.37 -6.17 11.75
C ILE A 146 -7.48 -5.31 11.13
N GLY A 147 -8.43 -5.97 10.46
CA GLY A 147 -9.54 -5.29 9.80
C GLY A 147 -10.37 -4.44 10.76
N PHE A 148 -10.65 -4.94 11.95
CA PHE A 148 -11.36 -4.19 12.99
C PHE A 148 -10.60 -2.95 13.44
N ALA A 149 -9.30 -3.05 13.65
CA ALA A 149 -8.47 -1.92 14.09
C ALA A 149 -8.48 -0.79 13.03
N ILE A 150 -8.37 -1.16 11.76
CA ILE A 150 -8.42 -0.25 10.60
C ILE A 150 -9.80 0.42 10.51
N GLU A 151 -10.86 -0.38 10.39
CA GLU A 151 -12.22 0.10 10.18
C GLU A 151 -12.69 1.01 11.34
N ARG A 152 -12.41 0.61 12.58
CA ARG A 152 -12.74 1.41 13.78
C ARG A 152 -12.06 2.78 13.73
N HIS A 153 -10.79 2.85 13.28
CA HIS A 153 -10.07 4.11 13.18
C HIS A 153 -10.69 5.01 12.09
N ALA A 154 -10.91 4.49 10.89
CA ALA A 154 -11.50 5.22 9.77
C ALA A 154 -12.90 5.75 10.11
N LYS A 155 -13.79 4.90 10.65
CA LYS A 155 -15.16 5.28 11.05
C LYS A 155 -15.20 6.38 12.10
N ARG A 156 -14.30 6.35 13.09
CA ARG A 156 -14.20 7.41 14.11
C ARG A 156 -13.82 8.77 13.54
N ARG A 157 -13.17 8.81 12.40
CA ARG A 157 -12.77 10.02 11.66
C ARG A 157 -13.77 10.39 10.56
N GLY A 158 -14.88 9.63 10.43
CA GLY A 158 -15.95 9.89 9.46
C GLY A 158 -15.65 9.42 8.04
N TYR A 159 -14.70 8.48 7.85
CA TYR A 159 -14.35 7.91 6.55
C TYR A 159 -14.91 6.51 6.38
N SER A 160 -15.17 6.13 5.12
CA SER A 160 -15.58 4.78 4.72
C SER A 160 -14.39 3.93 4.34
N ILE A 161 -14.46 2.62 4.61
CA ILE A 161 -13.49 1.63 4.12
C ILE A 161 -14.05 0.95 2.88
N VAL A 162 -13.23 0.84 1.84
CA VAL A 162 -13.55 0.02 0.66
C VAL A 162 -13.56 -1.45 1.05
N HIS A 163 -14.55 -2.21 0.58
CA HIS A 163 -14.72 -3.63 0.90
C HIS A 163 -14.41 -4.56 -0.26
N ASP A 164 -14.31 -4.01 -1.46
CA ASP A 164 -14.18 -4.76 -2.72
C ASP A 164 -12.72 -5.17 -2.99
N TYR A 165 -11.79 -4.57 -2.27
CA TYR A 165 -10.34 -4.82 -2.34
C TYR A 165 -9.78 -5.10 -0.96
N CYS A 166 -8.69 -5.87 -0.89
CA CYS A 166 -8.08 -6.30 0.35
C CYS A 166 -6.57 -6.49 0.18
N GLY A 167 -5.86 -6.55 1.29
CA GLY A 167 -4.48 -7.01 1.33
C GLY A 167 -4.38 -8.51 1.06
N HIS A 168 -3.18 -8.97 0.83
CA HIS A 168 -2.91 -10.34 0.40
C HIS A 168 -1.59 -10.87 0.95
N GLY A 169 -1.48 -12.19 1.03
CA GLY A 169 -0.18 -12.83 1.20
C GLY A 169 0.73 -12.48 0.02
N ILE A 170 2.03 -12.44 0.25
CA ILE A 170 3.02 -12.10 -0.76
C ILE A 170 4.31 -12.90 -0.55
N GLY A 171 5.06 -13.13 -1.63
CA GLY A 171 6.30 -13.87 -1.57
C GLY A 171 6.94 -14.03 -2.93
N ARG A 172 6.90 -15.25 -3.49
CA ARG A 172 7.35 -15.51 -4.86
C ARG A 172 6.34 -15.03 -5.89
N GLU A 173 5.05 -15.06 -5.50
CA GLU A 173 3.96 -14.48 -6.27
C GLU A 173 3.51 -13.18 -5.61
N MET A 174 3.02 -12.25 -6.43
CA MET A 174 2.48 -10.98 -5.93
C MET A 174 1.27 -11.22 -5.02
N HIS A 175 0.36 -12.09 -5.44
CA HIS A 175 -0.85 -12.41 -4.69
C HIS A 175 -0.82 -13.86 -4.23
N GLU A 176 -0.58 -14.06 -2.94
CA GLU A 176 -0.67 -15.33 -2.24
C GLU A 176 -1.81 -15.30 -1.21
N GLU A 177 -2.18 -16.46 -0.67
CA GLU A 177 -3.02 -16.51 0.54
C GLU A 177 -2.22 -16.00 1.76
N PRO A 178 -2.88 -15.39 2.76
CA PRO A 178 -4.33 -15.17 2.88
C PRO A 178 -4.79 -13.83 2.31
N GLN A 179 -6.11 -13.68 2.11
CA GLN A 179 -6.73 -12.36 1.96
C GLN A 179 -6.76 -11.63 3.30
N VAL A 180 -6.39 -10.36 3.31
CA VAL A 180 -6.32 -9.50 4.50
C VAL A 180 -7.35 -8.38 4.40
N LEU A 181 -8.56 -8.61 4.91
CA LEU A 181 -9.64 -7.63 4.86
C LEU A 181 -9.33 -6.43 5.77
N HIS A 182 -9.67 -5.22 5.30
CA HIS A 182 -9.49 -3.97 6.07
C HIS A 182 -10.71 -3.63 6.94
N TYR A 183 -11.61 -4.56 7.12
CA TYR A 183 -12.80 -4.52 8.00
C TYR A 183 -12.99 -5.90 8.64
N GLY A 184 -13.75 -5.97 9.73
CA GLY A 184 -14.01 -7.26 10.34
C GLY A 184 -14.41 -7.20 11.81
N LYS A 185 -14.40 -8.36 12.45
CA LYS A 185 -14.71 -8.54 13.88
C LYS A 185 -13.46 -9.05 14.61
N PRO A 186 -13.18 -8.54 15.82
CA PRO A 186 -12.09 -9.08 16.65
C PRO A 186 -12.26 -10.58 16.91
N GLY A 187 -11.14 -11.28 16.92
CA GLY A 187 -11.11 -12.69 17.22
C GLY A 187 -11.75 -13.58 16.14
N THR A 188 -11.69 -13.17 14.87
CA THR A 188 -12.21 -13.95 13.74
C THR A 188 -11.18 -14.08 12.62
N GLY A 189 -11.34 -15.10 11.78
CA GLY A 189 -10.48 -15.36 10.63
C GLY A 189 -9.26 -16.22 10.99
N LEU A 190 -8.29 -16.25 10.08
CA LEU A 190 -7.07 -17.04 10.21
C LEU A 190 -6.22 -16.53 11.38
N THR A 191 -5.70 -17.43 12.21
CA THR A 191 -4.74 -17.09 13.25
C THR A 191 -3.37 -16.82 12.64
N LEU A 192 -2.77 -15.71 13.03
CA LEU A 192 -1.44 -15.29 12.59
C LEU A 192 -0.36 -16.15 13.25
N LEU A 193 0.51 -16.68 12.43
CA LEU A 193 1.66 -17.49 12.84
C LEU A 193 2.96 -16.78 12.43
N GLU A 194 4.01 -17.00 13.21
CA GLU A 194 5.36 -16.55 12.84
C GLU A 194 5.75 -17.03 11.45
N GLY A 195 6.39 -16.14 10.68
CA GLY A 195 6.80 -16.39 9.29
C GLY A 195 5.73 -16.09 8.24
N MET A 196 4.49 -15.74 8.62
CA MET A 196 3.51 -15.22 7.66
C MET A 196 3.93 -13.86 7.16
N VAL A 197 3.77 -13.63 5.82
CA VAL A 197 4.04 -12.36 5.15
C VAL A 197 2.84 -11.97 4.32
N PHE A 198 2.38 -10.73 4.48
CA PHE A 198 1.20 -10.20 3.79
C PHE A 198 1.22 -8.66 3.72
N THR A 199 0.36 -8.09 2.87
CA THR A 199 0.17 -6.64 2.77
C THR A 199 -0.94 -6.16 3.70
N ILE A 200 -0.84 -4.90 4.15
CA ILE A 200 -1.90 -4.14 4.82
C ILE A 200 -2.02 -2.82 4.08
N GLU A 201 -3.15 -2.62 3.38
CA GLU A 201 -3.32 -1.60 2.35
C GLU A 201 -4.70 -0.93 2.36
N PRO A 202 -5.19 -0.40 3.48
CA PRO A 202 -6.53 0.14 3.56
C PRO A 202 -6.77 1.31 2.62
N MET A 203 -7.87 1.26 1.87
CA MET A 203 -8.39 2.32 1.02
C MET A 203 -9.54 3.03 1.73
N LEU A 204 -9.36 4.32 2.02
CA LEU A 204 -10.35 5.15 2.71
C LEU A 204 -10.99 6.13 1.74
N ASN A 205 -12.33 6.16 1.69
CA ASN A 205 -13.09 7.13 0.92
C ASN A 205 -13.65 8.22 1.83
N ARG A 206 -13.62 9.46 1.35
CA ARG A 206 -14.26 10.58 2.04
C ARG A 206 -15.80 10.50 1.98
N GLY A 207 -16.33 9.81 0.97
CA GLY A 207 -17.74 9.59 0.75
C GLY A 207 -18.18 8.15 1.07
N ARG A 208 -18.94 7.58 0.15
CA ARG A 208 -19.43 6.20 0.25
C ARG A 208 -18.32 5.19 0.04
N ARG A 209 -18.47 4.00 0.59
CA ARG A 209 -17.52 2.89 0.42
C ARG A 209 -17.57 2.22 -0.96
N THR A 210 -18.65 2.48 -1.72
CA THR A 210 -18.91 1.84 -3.01
C THR A 210 -17.99 2.38 -4.09
N VAL A 211 -17.53 1.49 -4.95
CA VAL A 211 -16.63 1.78 -6.05
C VAL A 211 -17.22 1.32 -7.38
N LYS A 212 -16.65 1.74 -8.49
CA LYS A 212 -16.95 1.25 -9.84
C LYS A 212 -15.63 1.13 -10.62
N ILE A 213 -15.61 0.22 -11.58
CA ILE A 213 -14.51 0.08 -12.53
C ILE A 213 -14.85 0.96 -13.74
N GLU A 214 -13.90 1.72 -14.23
CA GLU A 214 -14.04 2.56 -15.41
C GLU A 214 -14.06 1.71 -16.71
N ASP A 215 -14.39 2.34 -17.83
CA ASP A 215 -14.53 1.66 -19.14
C ASP A 215 -13.21 1.02 -19.65
N ASP A 216 -12.06 1.41 -19.09
CA ASP A 216 -10.77 0.78 -19.35
C ASP A 216 -10.64 -0.64 -18.76
N GLY A 217 -11.63 -1.05 -17.95
CA GLY A 217 -11.67 -2.36 -17.29
C GLY A 217 -10.66 -2.54 -16.17
N TRP A 218 -9.97 -1.46 -15.71
CA TRP A 218 -8.88 -1.53 -14.76
C TRP A 218 -8.99 -0.49 -13.65
N THR A 219 -9.09 0.79 -14.02
CA THR A 219 -9.15 1.91 -13.07
C THR A 219 -10.39 1.85 -12.19
N VAL A 220 -10.18 1.89 -10.88
CA VAL A 220 -11.25 1.83 -9.87
C VAL A 220 -11.45 3.21 -9.27
N VAL A 221 -12.69 3.72 -9.30
CA VAL A 221 -13.03 5.04 -8.76
C VAL A 221 -14.13 4.94 -7.72
N THR A 222 -14.25 5.96 -6.86
CA THR A 222 -15.39 6.08 -5.95
C THR A 222 -16.69 6.31 -6.73
N SER A 223 -17.79 5.65 -6.35
CA SER A 223 -19.08 5.78 -7.05
C SER A 223 -19.71 7.17 -6.94
N ASP A 224 -19.25 8.00 -6.00
CA ASP A 224 -19.80 9.34 -5.72
C ASP A 224 -18.83 10.48 -6.05
N GLY A 225 -17.68 10.18 -6.67
CA GLY A 225 -16.67 11.17 -7.02
C GLY A 225 -15.91 11.76 -5.81
N ALA A 226 -16.05 11.15 -4.62
CA ALA A 226 -15.35 11.61 -3.43
C ALA A 226 -13.88 11.18 -3.46
N LEU A 227 -12.99 11.95 -2.79
CA LEU A 227 -11.58 11.61 -2.67
C LEU A 227 -11.38 10.26 -1.98
N SER A 228 -10.37 9.51 -2.46
CA SER A 228 -9.87 8.28 -1.85
C SER A 228 -8.38 8.39 -1.53
N ALA A 229 -7.92 7.69 -0.49
CA ALA A 229 -6.50 7.60 -0.14
C ALA A 229 -6.17 6.21 0.37
N GLN A 230 -4.98 5.72 -0.01
CA GLN A 230 -4.44 4.43 0.37
C GLN A 230 -3.01 4.59 0.89
N PHE A 231 -2.64 3.74 1.82
CA PHE A 231 -1.25 3.47 2.20
C PHE A 231 -1.08 1.98 2.40
N GLU A 232 0.10 1.49 2.07
CA GLU A 232 0.39 0.08 2.15
C GLU A 232 1.79 -0.20 2.66
N HIS A 233 1.90 -1.31 3.40
CA HIS A 233 3.15 -1.98 3.69
C HIS A 233 3.04 -3.49 3.58
N THR A 234 4.11 -4.12 3.09
CA THR A 234 4.38 -5.54 3.30
C THR A 234 4.92 -5.75 4.70
N VAL A 235 4.31 -6.67 5.46
CA VAL A 235 4.68 -6.98 6.84
C VAL A 235 4.93 -8.48 7.03
N ALA A 236 5.82 -8.81 7.97
CA ALA A 236 6.06 -10.19 8.41
C ALA A 236 5.71 -10.35 9.89
N VAL A 237 5.03 -11.44 10.22
CA VAL A 237 4.78 -11.84 11.62
C VAL A 237 6.07 -12.41 12.20
N THR A 238 6.55 -11.82 13.30
CA THR A 238 7.75 -12.28 14.02
C THR A 238 7.37 -13.00 15.30
N ALA A 239 8.31 -13.66 15.95
CA ALA A 239 8.09 -14.36 17.23
C ALA A 239 7.45 -13.47 18.33
N SER A 240 7.74 -12.14 18.30
CA SER A 240 7.28 -11.19 19.33
C SER A 240 6.33 -10.11 18.83
N GLY A 241 5.99 -10.08 17.54
CA GLY A 241 5.13 -9.03 16.99
C GLY A 241 5.16 -8.96 15.46
N VAL A 242 5.55 -7.82 14.90
CA VAL A 242 5.55 -7.54 13.47
C VAL A 242 6.83 -6.84 13.03
N SER A 243 7.33 -7.22 11.85
CA SER A 243 8.37 -6.48 11.12
C SER A 243 7.74 -5.86 9.86
N VAL A 244 7.98 -4.59 9.61
CA VAL A 244 7.55 -3.91 8.38
C VAL A 244 8.68 -3.98 7.37
N LEU A 245 8.53 -4.82 6.35
CA LEU A 245 9.60 -5.10 5.39
C LEU A 245 9.84 -3.93 4.42
N THR A 246 8.80 -3.15 4.13
CA THR A 246 8.85 -1.98 3.22
C THR A 246 8.90 -0.64 3.97
N LEU A 247 9.42 -0.63 5.21
CA LEU A 247 9.49 0.58 6.04
C LEU A 247 10.29 1.68 5.33
N ARG A 248 9.66 2.83 5.13
CA ARG A 248 10.25 3.98 4.43
C ARG A 248 11.11 4.84 5.35
N PRO A 249 12.14 5.55 4.84
CA PRO A 249 12.92 6.49 5.63
C PRO A 249 12.03 7.53 6.33
N GLY A 250 12.27 7.77 7.62
CA GLY A 250 11.50 8.72 8.43
C GLY A 250 10.21 8.15 9.04
N GLU A 251 9.74 6.99 8.61
CA GLU A 251 8.67 6.27 9.29
C GLU A 251 9.22 5.59 10.55
N ARG A 252 8.54 5.77 11.64
CA ARG A 252 8.87 5.04 12.88
C ARG A 252 8.00 3.79 12.90
N GLY A 253 8.58 2.67 12.49
CA GLY A 253 8.06 1.38 12.94
C GLY A 253 7.96 1.48 14.46
N ARG A 254 6.77 1.28 15.03
CA ARG A 254 6.66 1.13 16.48
C ARG A 254 7.27 -0.23 16.84
N ASP A 255 8.60 -0.28 16.91
CA ASP A 255 9.27 -1.27 17.71
C ASP A 255 8.74 -1.12 19.14
N ARG A 256 7.74 -1.91 19.48
CA ARG A 256 7.55 -2.26 20.89
C ARG A 256 8.76 -3.11 21.26
N GLN A 257 9.88 -2.45 21.56
CA GLN A 257 10.85 -3.05 22.44
C GLN A 257 10.07 -3.50 23.66
N ALA A 258 10.05 -4.81 23.88
CA ALA A 258 9.65 -5.37 25.14
C ALA A 258 10.54 -4.70 26.20
N THR A 259 9.97 -3.75 26.92
CA THR A 259 10.54 -3.37 28.22
C THR A 259 10.41 -4.59 29.07
N ALA A 260 11.56 -5.13 29.44
CA ALA A 260 11.75 -6.21 30.41
C ALA A 260 11.03 -5.90 31.73
#